data_8eb13cd3c43b6f7c0fd5338ca4ba2310
#
_entry.id   8eb13cd3c43b6f7c0fd5338ca4ba2310
#
_cell.length_a   1.000
_cell.length_b   1.000
_cell.length_c   1.000
_cell.angle_alpha   90.00
_cell.angle_beta   90.00
_cell.angle_gamma   90.00
#
_symmetry.space_group_name_H-M   'P 1'
#
loop_
_entity.id
_entity.type
_entity.pdbx_description
1 polymer ?
#
loop_
_entity_poly.entity_id
_entity_poly.type
_entity_poly.pdbx_seq_one_letter_code
_entity_poly.pdbx_strand_id
1 'polypeptide(L)'
;MHSPAKCIINQREVGQDSETYSSALKSALREDPDIILMGEIRDLESMSIALRAAETGHLVFSTLHTESAAKTIDRLIDMFPVERQKQALNQLSTTLKAVISQRLLPRSDRPGRIGAFEIMFVNSAIANLIREDKIPQIEQMISLNQQTGMITRKLSIENLLKRGLISKETADKYSYDVADNAILTGGNNSPQPSVPGIPQQPPQQLPAPMPQYSNLPQNSTNAYLNRR
;
A
#
# COMPACT_ATOMS: atom_id res chain seq x y z
N MET A 1 -19.36 -6.09 12.44
CA MET A 1 -18.99 -5.08 13.45
C MET A 1 -18.32 -5.77 14.63
N HIS A 2 -17.32 -5.12 15.23
CA HIS A 2 -16.67 -5.62 16.45
C HIS A 2 -17.47 -5.19 17.66
N SER A 3 -17.63 -6.09 18.64
CA SER A 3 -18.32 -5.78 19.89
C SER A 3 -17.32 -5.35 20.97
N PRO A 4 -17.65 -4.34 21.79
CA PRO A 4 -16.84 -3.97 22.95
C PRO A 4 -16.68 -5.17 23.90
N ALA A 5 -15.44 -5.43 24.33
CA ALA A 5 -15.15 -6.48 25.31
C ALA A 5 -14.40 -5.92 26.53
N LYS A 6 -13.22 -5.34 26.32
CA LYS A 6 -12.38 -4.75 27.38
C LYS A 6 -12.16 -3.26 27.19
N CYS A 7 -12.55 -2.69 26.06
CA CYS A 7 -12.44 -1.29 25.72
C CYS A 7 -13.70 -0.81 25.00
N ILE A 8 -13.89 0.50 24.91
CA ILE A 8 -14.92 1.12 24.08
C ILE A 8 -14.47 1.00 22.62
N ILE A 9 -15.36 0.53 21.75
CA ILE A 9 -15.11 0.41 20.31
C ILE A 9 -16.18 1.24 19.59
N ASN A 10 -15.77 2.35 18.98
CA ASN A 10 -16.59 3.15 18.10
C ASN A 10 -16.27 2.77 16.65
N GLN A 11 -17.28 2.50 15.86
CA GLN A 11 -17.14 2.10 14.45
C GLN A 11 -18.00 3.03 13.59
N ARG A 12 -17.46 3.39 12.43
CA ARG A 12 -18.13 4.25 11.45
C ARG A 12 -18.04 3.63 10.08
N GLU A 13 -19.15 3.58 9.40
CA GLU A 13 -19.25 3.11 8.02
C GLU A 13 -19.49 4.31 7.10
N VAL A 14 -18.65 4.42 6.06
CA VAL A 14 -18.81 5.48 5.05
C VAL A 14 -20.08 5.23 4.24
N GLY A 15 -20.88 6.26 4.08
CA GLY A 15 -22.18 6.19 3.44
C GLY A 15 -23.36 5.92 4.40
N GLN A 16 -23.07 5.54 5.66
CA GLN A 16 -24.09 5.42 6.72
C GLN A 16 -23.84 6.42 7.85
N ASP A 17 -22.68 6.33 8.49
CA ASP A 17 -22.33 7.14 9.67
C ASP A 17 -21.52 8.40 9.31
N SER A 18 -20.95 8.44 8.11
CA SER A 18 -20.11 9.52 7.62
C SER A 18 -20.18 9.64 6.11
N GLU A 19 -20.15 10.84 5.58
CA GLU A 19 -20.21 11.07 4.12
C GLU A 19 -18.94 10.62 3.40
N THR A 20 -17.78 10.83 4.02
CA THR A 20 -16.49 10.49 3.44
C THR A 20 -15.58 9.84 4.47
N TYR A 21 -14.62 9.07 3.96
CA TYR A 21 -13.59 8.45 4.78
C TYR A 21 -12.74 9.49 5.55
N SER A 22 -12.41 10.58 4.88
CA SER A 22 -11.66 11.69 5.47
C SER A 22 -12.44 12.39 6.59
N SER A 23 -13.74 12.64 6.41
CA SER A 23 -14.59 13.25 7.44
C SER A 23 -14.73 12.35 8.66
N ALA A 24 -14.90 11.03 8.44
CA ALA A 24 -14.95 10.03 9.51
C ALA A 24 -13.67 10.06 10.36
N LEU A 25 -12.51 10.06 9.70
CA LEU A 25 -11.21 10.03 10.36
C LEU A 25 -10.91 11.34 11.11
N LYS A 26 -11.21 12.50 10.50
CA LYS A 26 -11.08 13.81 11.16
C LYS A 26 -11.96 13.93 12.41
N SER A 27 -13.15 13.34 12.37
CA SER A 27 -14.05 13.31 13.53
C SER A 27 -13.57 12.35 14.60
N ALA A 28 -13.07 11.17 14.22
CA ALA A 28 -12.53 10.18 15.15
C ALA A 28 -11.37 10.76 16.00
N LEU A 29 -10.49 11.58 15.40
CA LEU A 29 -9.39 12.24 16.11
C LEU A 29 -9.85 13.22 17.21
N ARG A 30 -11.15 13.59 17.25
CA ARG A 30 -11.72 14.47 18.29
C ARG A 30 -12.40 13.70 19.41
N GLU A 31 -12.43 12.37 19.32
CA GLU A 31 -13.04 11.48 20.31
C GLU A 31 -12.02 10.91 21.31
N ASP A 32 -10.79 11.47 21.31
CA ASP A 32 -9.68 11.05 22.18
C ASP A 32 -9.40 9.53 22.09
N PRO A 33 -9.18 8.99 20.89
CA PRO A 33 -8.91 7.57 20.75
C PRO A 33 -7.45 7.25 21.04
N ASP A 34 -7.17 6.15 21.75
CA ASP A 34 -5.81 5.62 21.89
C ASP A 34 -5.37 4.91 20.60
N ILE A 35 -6.30 4.21 19.96
CA ILE A 35 -6.02 3.35 18.79
C ILE A 35 -7.03 3.67 17.68
N ILE A 36 -6.51 3.84 16.48
CA ILE A 36 -7.30 4.07 15.27
C ILE A 36 -7.06 2.93 14.28
N LEU A 37 -8.12 2.20 13.93
CA LEU A 37 -8.08 1.21 12.85
C LEU A 37 -8.72 1.78 11.59
N MET A 38 -7.89 2.00 10.59
CA MET A 38 -8.32 2.39 9.25
C MET A 38 -8.42 1.14 8.38
N GLY A 39 -9.57 0.92 7.71
CA GLY A 39 -9.74 -0.25 6.84
C GLY A 39 -8.62 -0.38 5.83
N GLU A 40 -8.39 0.67 5.04
CA GLU A 40 -7.24 0.76 4.13
C GLU A 40 -6.87 2.22 3.81
N ILE A 41 -5.62 2.44 3.42
CA ILE A 41 -5.15 3.72 2.89
C ILE A 41 -5.13 3.63 1.36
N ARG A 42 -5.95 4.46 0.69
CA ARG A 42 -6.08 4.48 -0.78
C ARG A 42 -5.55 5.75 -1.43
N ASP A 43 -5.52 6.83 -0.70
CA ASP A 43 -5.26 8.17 -1.22
C ASP A 43 -4.38 9.01 -0.30
N LEU A 44 -3.88 10.11 -0.85
CA LEU A 44 -3.01 11.07 -0.18
C LEU A 44 -3.68 11.70 1.06
N GLU A 45 -4.99 11.97 1.00
CA GLU A 45 -5.69 12.62 2.11
C GLU A 45 -5.73 11.69 3.32
N SER A 46 -6.18 10.44 3.13
CA SER A 46 -6.20 9.40 4.16
C SER A 46 -4.81 9.15 4.74
N MET A 47 -3.79 9.05 3.88
CA MET A 47 -2.40 8.88 4.30
C MET A 47 -1.90 10.05 5.13
N SER A 48 -2.18 11.29 4.71
CA SER A 48 -1.76 12.50 5.44
C SER A 48 -2.40 12.60 6.82
N ILE A 49 -3.67 12.18 6.95
CA ILE A 49 -4.36 12.19 8.25
C ILE A 49 -3.82 11.08 9.15
N ALA A 50 -3.56 9.88 8.60
CA ALA A 50 -2.96 8.76 9.33
C ALA A 50 -1.58 9.12 9.92
N LEU A 51 -0.72 9.73 9.11
CA LEU A 51 0.59 10.21 9.56
C LEU A 51 0.46 11.25 10.68
N ARG A 52 -0.43 12.22 10.51
CA ARG A 52 -0.68 13.23 11.54
C ARG A 52 -1.20 12.62 12.84
N ALA A 53 -2.10 11.64 12.77
CA ALA A 53 -2.58 10.91 13.94
C ALA A 53 -1.43 10.19 14.66
N ALA A 54 -0.56 9.51 13.89
CA ALA A 54 0.60 8.83 14.45
C ALA A 54 1.61 9.80 15.07
N GLU A 55 1.86 10.97 14.46
CA GLU A 55 2.73 12.02 15.01
C GLU A 55 2.18 12.63 16.32
N THR A 56 0.86 12.67 16.47
CA THR A 56 0.20 13.19 17.69
C THR A 56 -0.01 12.14 18.77
N GLY A 57 0.55 10.94 18.60
CA GLY A 57 0.62 9.93 19.65
C GLY A 57 -0.38 8.78 19.56
N HIS A 58 -1.26 8.78 18.57
CA HIS A 58 -2.21 7.67 18.37
C HIS A 58 -1.52 6.44 17.76
N LEU A 59 -1.91 5.25 18.18
CA LEU A 59 -1.54 4.02 17.51
C LEU A 59 -2.46 3.78 16.30
N VAL A 60 -1.92 3.88 15.09
CA VAL A 60 -2.69 3.74 13.86
C VAL A 60 -2.41 2.40 13.21
N PHE A 61 -3.46 1.61 12.98
CA PHE A 61 -3.43 0.41 12.14
C PHE A 61 -4.11 0.68 10.81
N SER A 62 -3.52 0.18 9.73
CA SER A 62 -4.15 0.21 8.42
C SER A 62 -3.70 -0.94 7.55
N THR A 63 -4.35 -1.13 6.41
CA THR A 63 -3.97 -2.13 5.42
C THR A 63 -3.63 -1.48 4.09
N LEU A 64 -2.73 -2.15 3.36
CA LEU A 64 -2.40 -1.86 1.97
C LEU A 64 -2.30 -3.18 1.20
N HIS A 65 -2.54 -3.13 -0.11
CA HIS A 65 -2.40 -4.29 -0.98
C HIS A 65 -0.99 -4.32 -1.60
N THR A 66 0.00 -4.65 -0.77
CA THR A 66 1.42 -4.69 -1.16
C THR A 66 2.03 -6.04 -0.83
N GLU A 67 3.06 -6.42 -1.57
CA GLU A 67 3.66 -7.76 -1.48
C GLU A 67 4.76 -7.86 -0.43
N SER A 68 5.44 -6.77 -0.08
CA SER A 68 6.57 -6.76 0.86
C SER A 68 6.60 -5.48 1.69
N ALA A 69 7.41 -5.47 2.75
CA ALA A 69 7.61 -4.29 3.60
C ALA A 69 8.24 -3.13 2.81
N ALA A 70 9.22 -3.42 1.95
CA ALA A 70 9.83 -2.42 1.07
C ALA A 70 8.78 -1.81 0.13
N LYS A 71 8.05 -2.63 -0.62
CA LYS A 71 6.97 -2.17 -1.52
C LYS A 71 5.85 -1.43 -0.79
N THR A 72 5.63 -1.74 0.49
CA THR A 72 4.68 -0.97 1.32
C THR A 72 5.15 0.46 1.51
N ILE A 73 6.43 0.64 1.84
CA ILE A 73 7.00 1.98 2.05
C ILE A 73 6.99 2.76 0.74
N ASP A 74 7.46 2.16 -0.37
CA ASP A 74 7.41 2.78 -1.69
C ASP A 74 5.98 3.24 -2.02
N ARG A 75 4.99 2.36 -1.83
CA ARG A 75 3.57 2.68 -2.10
C ARG A 75 3.05 3.84 -1.26
N LEU A 76 3.46 3.94 0.00
CA LEU A 76 3.09 5.04 0.88
C LEU A 76 3.73 6.37 0.41
N ILE A 77 4.98 6.33 -0.04
CA ILE A 77 5.69 7.52 -0.55
C ILE A 77 5.12 7.96 -1.89
N ASP A 78 4.80 7.04 -2.79
CA ASP A 78 4.25 7.32 -4.12
C ASP A 78 2.88 8.03 -4.08
N MET A 79 2.17 7.99 -2.95
CA MET A 79 0.94 8.77 -2.75
C MET A 79 1.20 10.28 -2.65
N PHE A 80 2.45 10.68 -2.36
CA PHE A 80 2.81 12.10 -2.20
C PHE A 80 3.39 12.67 -3.50
N PRO A 81 3.08 13.95 -3.80
CA PRO A 81 3.79 14.69 -4.85
C PRO A 81 5.31 14.68 -4.59
N VAL A 82 6.11 14.70 -5.64
CA VAL A 82 7.59 14.58 -5.56
C VAL A 82 8.20 15.57 -4.56
N GLU A 83 7.69 16.81 -4.53
CA GLU A 83 8.15 17.87 -3.64
C GLU A 83 7.92 17.57 -2.15
N ARG A 84 6.98 16.67 -1.85
CA ARG A 84 6.61 16.29 -0.48
C ARG A 84 7.13 14.92 -0.06
N GLN A 85 7.67 14.11 -0.98
CA GLN A 85 8.13 12.75 -0.70
C GLN A 85 9.22 12.72 0.37
N LYS A 86 10.18 13.66 0.33
CA LYS A 86 11.23 13.77 1.35
C LYS A 86 10.66 14.06 2.75
N GLN A 87 9.61 14.86 2.84
CA GLN A 87 8.92 15.10 4.10
C GLN A 87 8.21 13.83 4.58
N ALA A 88 7.52 13.12 3.69
CA ALA A 88 6.84 11.86 4.00
C ALA A 88 7.81 10.77 4.47
N LEU A 89 8.99 10.63 3.84
CA LEU A 89 10.07 9.73 4.29
C LEU A 89 10.50 10.05 5.72
N ASN A 90 10.71 11.32 6.05
CA ASN A 90 11.05 11.74 7.42
C ASN A 90 9.95 11.38 8.42
N GLN A 91 8.69 11.66 8.10
CA GLN A 91 7.54 11.35 8.96
C GLN A 91 7.39 9.83 9.16
N LEU A 92 7.44 9.03 8.08
CA LEU A 92 7.41 7.57 8.15
C LEU A 92 8.56 7.01 8.97
N SER A 93 9.78 7.54 8.80
CA SER A 93 10.95 7.07 9.55
C SER A 93 10.81 7.20 11.07
N THR A 94 9.96 8.09 11.56
CA THR A 94 9.72 8.34 12.98
C THR A 94 8.44 7.70 13.50
N THR A 95 7.42 7.58 12.67
CA THR A 95 6.09 7.11 13.09
C THR A 95 5.84 5.65 12.79
N LEU A 96 6.36 5.09 11.68
CA LEU A 96 6.14 3.70 11.31
C LEU A 96 6.75 2.76 12.35
N LYS A 97 5.97 1.83 12.86
CA LYS A 97 6.39 0.87 13.88
C LYS A 97 6.65 -0.52 13.32
N ALA A 98 5.77 -0.99 12.47
CA ALA A 98 5.88 -2.31 11.86
C ALA A 98 5.18 -2.38 10.50
N VAL A 99 5.64 -3.30 9.66
CA VAL A 99 4.92 -3.74 8.46
C VAL A 99 4.83 -5.26 8.51
N ILE A 100 3.62 -5.79 8.30
CA ILE A 100 3.36 -7.23 8.23
C ILE A 100 2.73 -7.51 6.86
N SER A 101 3.52 -8.11 5.97
CA SER A 101 3.03 -8.55 4.67
C SER A 101 2.63 -10.02 4.74
N GLN A 102 1.48 -10.36 4.16
CA GLN A 102 0.94 -11.71 4.16
C GLN A 102 0.74 -12.23 2.74
N ARG A 103 1.10 -13.50 2.54
CA ARG A 103 0.74 -14.25 1.33
C ARG A 103 0.12 -15.59 1.70
N LEU A 104 -1.03 -15.90 1.10
CA LEU A 104 -1.72 -17.17 1.33
C LEU A 104 -1.23 -18.22 0.32
N LEU A 105 -0.65 -19.30 0.81
CA LEU A 105 -0.12 -20.41 0.03
C LEU A 105 -1.04 -21.63 0.10
N PRO A 106 -1.17 -22.43 -0.97
CA PRO A 106 -1.86 -23.72 -0.92
C PRO A 106 -1.16 -24.65 0.08
N ARG A 107 -1.95 -25.34 0.90
CA ARG A 107 -1.44 -26.37 1.81
C ARG A 107 -1.25 -27.70 1.09
N SER A 108 -0.28 -28.51 1.57
CA SER A 108 -0.06 -29.87 1.10
C SER A 108 -0.60 -30.95 2.05
N ASP A 109 -0.81 -30.63 3.32
CA ASP A 109 -1.23 -31.54 4.37
C ASP A 109 -2.77 -31.69 4.49
N ARG A 110 -3.53 -30.68 4.05
CA ARG A 110 -5.00 -30.65 4.07
C ARG A 110 -5.54 -29.63 3.12
N PRO A 111 -6.83 -29.67 2.75
CA PRO A 111 -7.45 -28.59 1.94
C PRO A 111 -7.35 -27.23 2.64
N GLY A 112 -7.14 -26.17 1.84
CA GLY A 112 -7.10 -24.80 2.32
C GLY A 112 -5.78 -24.11 2.04
N ARG A 113 -5.57 -22.98 2.71
CA ARG A 113 -4.39 -22.12 2.55
C ARG A 113 -3.73 -21.87 3.90
N ILE A 114 -2.45 -21.50 3.86
CA ILE A 114 -1.66 -21.11 5.03
C ILE A 114 -0.95 -19.80 4.74
N GLY A 115 -0.84 -18.91 5.74
CA GLY A 115 -0.14 -17.64 5.62
C GLY A 115 1.38 -17.80 5.67
N ALA A 116 2.08 -17.29 4.68
CA ALA A 116 3.49 -16.93 4.77
C ALA A 116 3.58 -15.43 5.05
N PHE A 117 4.42 -15.05 5.98
CA PHE A 117 4.53 -13.68 6.46
C PHE A 117 5.93 -13.11 6.25
N GLU A 118 6.00 -11.84 5.91
CA GLU A 118 7.16 -11.01 6.10
C GLU A 118 6.85 -10.01 7.21
N ILE A 119 7.71 -9.94 8.22
CA ILE A 119 7.51 -9.08 9.40
C ILE A 119 8.72 -8.19 9.56
N MET A 120 8.49 -6.90 9.50
CA MET A 120 9.47 -5.85 9.74
C MET A 120 9.06 -5.02 10.96
N PHE A 121 9.96 -4.84 11.91
CA PHE A 121 9.86 -3.82 12.96
C PHE A 121 10.81 -2.68 12.64
N VAL A 122 10.34 -1.44 12.76
CA VAL A 122 11.18 -0.28 12.48
C VAL A 122 12.08 0.02 13.68
N ASN A 123 13.31 -0.45 13.61
CA ASN A 123 14.41 -0.06 14.52
C ASN A 123 15.15 1.17 13.96
N SER A 124 16.15 1.67 14.68
CA SER A 124 16.92 2.84 14.27
C SER A 124 17.61 2.70 12.92
N ALA A 125 18.08 1.48 12.59
CA ALA A 125 18.73 1.21 11.31
C ALA A 125 17.73 1.28 10.15
N ILE A 126 16.56 0.63 10.27
CA ILE A 126 15.49 0.69 9.26
C ILE A 126 14.93 2.12 9.16
N ALA A 127 14.72 2.81 10.28
CA ALA A 127 14.31 4.20 10.28
C ALA A 127 15.27 5.11 9.48
N ASN A 128 16.58 4.85 9.60
CA ASN A 128 17.58 5.58 8.82
C ASN A 128 17.52 5.24 7.33
N LEU A 129 17.35 3.95 6.96
CA LEU A 129 17.16 3.55 5.56
C LEU A 129 15.94 4.21 4.94
N ILE A 130 14.81 4.28 5.65
CA ILE A 130 13.60 4.99 5.20
C ILE A 130 13.90 6.48 4.97
N ARG A 131 14.55 7.14 5.93
CA ARG A 131 14.86 8.58 5.85
C ARG A 131 15.77 8.92 4.68
N GLU A 132 16.70 8.03 4.35
CA GLU A 132 17.68 8.19 3.28
C GLU A 132 17.20 7.65 1.93
N ASP A 133 15.95 7.18 1.84
CA ASP A 133 15.36 6.57 0.65
C ASP A 133 16.14 5.35 0.13
N LYS A 134 16.72 4.58 1.06
CA LYS A 134 17.47 3.34 0.78
C LYS A 134 16.59 2.11 0.96
N ILE A 135 15.37 2.17 0.45
CA ILE A 135 14.33 1.16 0.62
C ILE A 135 14.78 -0.25 0.17
N PRO A 136 15.53 -0.43 -0.94
CA PRO A 136 16.01 -1.76 -1.35
C PRO A 136 16.87 -2.50 -0.31
N GLN A 137 17.50 -1.79 0.65
CA GLN A 137 18.33 -2.41 1.69
C GLN A 137 17.52 -2.96 2.87
N ILE A 138 16.22 -2.69 2.93
CA ILE A 138 15.35 -3.08 4.06
C ILE A 138 15.26 -4.59 4.20
N GLU A 139 15.13 -5.35 3.11
CA GLU A 139 15.05 -6.82 3.15
C GLU A 139 16.29 -7.44 3.83
N GLN A 140 17.48 -6.92 3.51
CA GLN A 140 18.71 -7.34 4.16
C GLN A 140 18.67 -7.06 5.67
N MET A 141 18.15 -5.90 6.07
CA MET A 141 18.02 -5.55 7.49
C MET A 141 17.02 -6.44 8.22
N ILE A 142 15.91 -6.83 7.58
CA ILE A 142 14.97 -7.83 8.13
C ILE A 142 15.68 -9.15 8.35
N SER A 143 16.47 -9.60 7.37
CA SER A 143 17.24 -10.86 7.44
C SER A 143 18.26 -10.86 8.60
N LEU A 144 18.91 -9.75 8.88
CA LEU A 144 19.90 -9.62 9.93
C LEU A 144 19.30 -9.52 11.34
N ASN A 145 18.03 -9.17 11.46
CA ASN A 145 17.36 -8.91 12.74
C ASN A 145 16.32 -9.98 13.13
N GLN A 146 16.47 -11.22 12.68
CA GLN A 146 15.54 -12.32 12.95
C GLN A 146 15.33 -12.59 14.46
N GLN A 147 16.35 -12.40 15.26
CA GLN A 147 16.29 -12.56 16.72
C GLN A 147 15.33 -11.56 17.41
N THR A 148 14.98 -10.48 16.74
CA THR A 148 13.99 -9.51 17.25
C THR A 148 12.56 -9.82 16.83
N GLY A 149 12.33 -10.96 16.18
CA GLY A 149 11.03 -11.37 15.65
C GLY A 149 10.76 -10.94 14.22
N MET A 150 11.73 -10.31 13.55
CA MET A 150 11.64 -10.03 12.12
C MET A 150 11.80 -11.33 11.31
N ILE A 151 11.08 -11.43 10.20
CA ILE A 151 11.17 -12.59 9.32
C ILE A 151 11.01 -12.16 7.86
N THR A 152 11.89 -12.63 6.99
CA THR A 152 11.72 -12.46 5.54
C THR A 152 10.68 -13.43 5.01
N ARG A 153 9.99 -13.08 3.93
CA ARG A 153 9.03 -13.98 3.27
C ARG A 153 9.70 -15.31 2.89
N LYS A 154 10.93 -15.28 2.37
CA LYS A 154 11.69 -16.47 2.00
C LYS A 154 11.85 -17.42 3.19
N LEU A 155 12.32 -16.92 4.33
CA LEU A 155 12.48 -17.73 5.55
C LEU A 155 11.15 -18.27 6.05
N SER A 156 10.07 -17.49 5.98
CA SER A 156 8.73 -17.92 6.34
C SER A 156 8.27 -19.09 5.49
N ILE A 157 8.49 -19.05 4.17
CA ILE A 157 8.17 -20.13 3.23
C ILE A 157 9.02 -21.37 3.50
N GLU A 158 10.34 -21.21 3.72
CA GLU A 158 11.22 -22.33 4.08
C GLU A 158 10.77 -23.04 5.36
N ASN A 159 10.32 -22.28 6.37
CA ASN A 159 9.81 -22.84 7.61
C ASN A 159 8.51 -23.63 7.39
N LEU A 160 7.62 -23.17 6.51
CA LEU A 160 6.40 -23.90 6.15
C LEU A 160 6.73 -25.20 5.40
N LEU A 161 7.72 -25.18 4.50
CA LEU A 161 8.20 -26.34 3.78
C LEU A 161 8.83 -27.37 4.74
N LYS A 162 9.72 -26.96 5.63
CA LYS A 162 10.34 -27.83 6.64
C LYS A 162 9.32 -28.52 7.55
N ARG A 163 8.19 -27.85 7.80
CA ARG A 163 7.08 -28.40 8.60
C ARG A 163 6.12 -29.28 7.77
N GLY A 164 6.36 -29.49 6.47
CA GLY A 164 5.51 -30.26 5.58
C GLY A 164 4.14 -29.66 5.29
N LEU A 165 3.95 -28.36 5.57
CA LEU A 165 2.66 -27.68 5.41
C LEU A 165 2.38 -27.20 4.00
N ILE A 166 3.45 -27.08 3.17
CA ILE A 166 3.40 -26.75 1.74
C ILE A 166 4.31 -27.70 0.97
N SER A 167 4.04 -27.89 -0.33
CA SER A 167 4.90 -28.69 -1.20
C SER A 167 6.15 -27.91 -1.63
N LYS A 168 7.18 -28.64 -2.08
CA LYS A 168 8.39 -28.03 -2.64
C LYS A 168 8.08 -27.16 -3.85
N GLU A 169 7.19 -27.62 -4.73
CA GLU A 169 6.74 -26.86 -5.89
C GLU A 169 6.09 -25.53 -5.48
N THR A 170 5.23 -25.55 -4.44
CA THR A 170 4.65 -24.32 -3.87
C THR A 170 5.74 -23.41 -3.31
N ALA A 171 6.70 -23.96 -2.57
CA ALA A 171 7.80 -23.18 -2.01
C ALA A 171 8.63 -22.52 -3.11
N ASP A 172 9.03 -23.26 -4.13
CA ASP A 172 9.82 -22.73 -5.26
C ASP A 172 9.07 -21.63 -6.01
N LYS A 173 7.77 -21.85 -6.29
CA LYS A 173 6.91 -20.88 -6.98
C LYS A 173 6.79 -19.54 -6.26
N TYR A 174 6.70 -19.56 -4.93
CA TYR A 174 6.41 -18.35 -4.12
C TYR A 174 7.65 -17.78 -3.40
N SER A 175 8.81 -18.44 -3.47
CA SER A 175 10.08 -17.92 -2.93
C SER A 175 10.73 -16.88 -3.84
N TYR A 176 10.50 -16.98 -5.15
CA TYR A 176 11.01 -16.01 -6.11
C TYR A 176 9.94 -14.94 -6.35
N ASP A 177 10.30 -13.67 -6.21
CA ASP A 177 9.48 -12.57 -6.70
C ASP A 177 9.40 -12.64 -8.23
N VAL A 178 8.24 -12.27 -8.77
CA VAL A 178 7.99 -12.27 -10.23
C VAL A 178 9.01 -11.38 -10.98
N ALA A 179 9.65 -10.43 -10.31
CA ALA A 179 10.70 -9.59 -10.86
C ALA A 179 12.02 -10.34 -11.12
N ASP A 180 12.39 -11.30 -10.23
CA ASP A 180 13.62 -12.09 -10.41
C ASP A 180 13.46 -13.16 -11.50
N ASN A 181 12.24 -13.66 -11.74
CA ASN A 181 11.96 -14.60 -12.83
C ASN A 181 12.13 -13.98 -14.23
N ALA A 182 11.96 -12.68 -14.39
CA ALA A 182 12.16 -12.01 -15.68
C ALA A 182 13.64 -11.96 -16.10
N ILE A 183 14.55 -11.99 -15.13
CA ILE A 183 16.01 -11.95 -15.39
C ILE A 183 16.56 -13.36 -15.65
N LEU A 184 15.98 -14.40 -15.06
CA LEU A 184 16.46 -15.78 -15.20
C LEU A 184 15.83 -16.54 -16.39
N THR A 185 14.75 -16.04 -16.98
CA THR A 185 14.12 -16.64 -18.19
C THR A 185 14.45 -15.91 -19.49
N GLY A 186 15.56 -15.17 -19.52
CA GLY A 186 16.14 -14.66 -20.75
C GLY A 186 16.62 -15.81 -21.65
N GLY A 187 15.74 -16.38 -22.44
CA GLY A 187 16.04 -17.32 -23.50
C GLY A 187 15.34 -18.68 -23.37
N ASN A 188 14.09 -18.75 -23.79
CA ASN A 188 13.63 -19.78 -24.71
C ASN A 188 12.19 -19.52 -25.17
N ASN A 189 12.05 -19.34 -26.45
CA ASN A 189 10.80 -19.34 -27.19
C ASN A 189 9.97 -20.59 -26.84
N SER A 190 8.86 -20.43 -26.16
CA SER A 190 7.80 -21.43 -26.17
C SER A 190 6.61 -20.86 -26.97
N PRO A 191 6.05 -21.62 -27.94
CA PRO A 191 4.98 -21.13 -28.77
C PRO A 191 3.71 -20.88 -27.94
N GLN A 192 3.12 -19.71 -28.07
CA GLN A 192 1.80 -19.40 -27.53
C GLN A 192 0.76 -20.39 -28.10
N PRO A 193 -0.14 -20.92 -27.27
CA PRO A 193 -1.30 -21.63 -27.80
C PRO A 193 -2.19 -20.61 -28.55
N SER A 194 -2.40 -20.89 -29.85
CA SER A 194 -3.29 -20.16 -30.72
C SER A 194 -4.74 -20.25 -30.22
N VAL A 195 -5.29 -19.12 -29.81
CA VAL A 195 -6.73 -18.99 -29.54
C VAL A 195 -7.45 -18.80 -30.88
N PRO A 196 -8.49 -19.58 -31.22
CA PRO A 196 -9.23 -19.38 -32.48
C PRO A 196 -10.09 -18.13 -32.43
N GLY A 197 -9.89 -17.24 -33.41
CA GLY A 197 -10.83 -16.40 -34.06
C GLY A 197 -11.75 -15.49 -33.23
N ILE A 198 -11.28 -14.29 -32.89
CA ILE A 198 -12.16 -13.13 -32.70
C ILE A 198 -11.99 -12.27 -33.95
N PRO A 199 -13.10 -11.90 -34.69
CA PRO A 199 -13.01 -11.05 -35.85
C PRO A 199 -12.47 -9.66 -35.48
N GLN A 200 -11.44 -9.23 -36.19
CA GLN A 200 -10.90 -7.87 -36.06
C GLN A 200 -11.92 -6.86 -36.59
N GLN A 201 -12.37 -5.95 -35.75
CA GLN A 201 -13.09 -4.77 -36.22
C GLN A 201 -12.13 -3.81 -36.93
N PRO A 202 -12.57 -3.15 -38.01
CA PRO A 202 -11.75 -2.17 -38.71
C PRO A 202 -11.46 -0.94 -37.82
N PRO A 203 -10.33 -0.24 -38.04
CA PRO A 203 -9.93 0.89 -37.19
C PRO A 203 -10.96 2.02 -37.27
N GLN A 204 -11.48 2.42 -36.13
CA GLN A 204 -12.35 3.60 -36.03
C GLN A 204 -11.50 4.86 -36.30
N GLN A 205 -11.91 5.65 -37.29
CA GLN A 205 -11.34 6.97 -37.54
C GLN A 205 -11.62 7.90 -36.36
N LEU A 206 -10.57 8.51 -35.88
CA LEU A 206 -10.64 9.58 -34.86
C LEU A 206 -11.43 10.77 -35.43
N PRO A 207 -12.35 11.36 -34.68
CA PRO A 207 -13.03 12.59 -35.09
C PRO A 207 -12.05 13.75 -35.23
N ALA A 208 -12.29 14.57 -36.25
CA ALA A 208 -11.51 15.76 -36.58
C ALA A 208 -11.46 16.76 -35.43
N PRO A 209 -10.35 17.53 -35.27
CA PRO A 209 -10.22 18.51 -34.22
C PRO A 209 -11.25 19.64 -34.38
N MET A 210 -11.87 20.02 -33.25
CA MET A 210 -12.83 21.14 -33.24
C MET A 210 -12.17 22.48 -33.57
N PRO A 211 -12.86 23.41 -34.20
CA PRO A 211 -12.33 24.73 -34.56
C PRO A 211 -12.10 25.56 -33.30
N GLN A 212 -10.93 26.21 -33.26
CA GLN A 212 -10.57 27.20 -32.25
C GLN A 212 -11.43 28.45 -32.42
N TYR A 213 -12.25 28.76 -31.42
CA TYR A 213 -12.91 30.05 -31.32
C TYR A 213 -11.94 31.06 -30.74
N SER A 214 -11.26 31.79 -31.62
CA SER A 214 -10.66 33.09 -31.32
C SER A 214 -11.74 34.15 -31.51
N ASN A 215 -11.96 34.95 -30.49
CA ASN A 215 -12.66 36.25 -30.41
C ASN A 215 -13.82 36.27 -29.41
N LEU A 216 -13.48 36.68 -28.20
CA LEU A 216 -14.42 37.39 -27.33
C LEU A 216 -13.84 38.78 -27.07
N PRO A 217 -14.61 39.85 -27.22
CA PRO A 217 -14.16 41.21 -27.02
C PRO A 217 -13.99 41.56 -25.56
N GLN A 218 -12.89 42.25 -25.27
CA GLN A 218 -12.71 43.00 -24.03
C GLN A 218 -13.68 44.18 -24.05
N ASN A 219 -14.54 44.28 -23.05
CA ASN A 219 -14.98 45.64 -22.64
C ASN A 219 -15.51 45.67 -21.20
N SER A 220 -14.91 46.61 -20.54
CA SER A 220 -15.43 47.63 -19.57
C SER A 220 -15.88 47.13 -18.20
N THR A 221 -15.02 47.36 -17.23
CA THR A 221 -15.03 48.53 -16.31
C THR A 221 -16.22 48.67 -15.36
N ASN A 222 -15.87 48.57 -14.07
CA ASN A 222 -16.36 49.42 -12.97
C ASN A 222 -17.74 49.21 -12.36
N ALA A 223 -17.65 49.25 -11.08
CA ALA A 223 -18.58 49.73 -10.08
C ALA A 223 -19.40 48.64 -9.36
N TYR A 224 -19.04 48.39 -8.11
CA TYR A 224 -19.78 48.86 -6.95
C TYR A 224 -19.03 48.53 -5.65
N LEU A 225 -18.38 49.57 -5.15
CA LEU A 225 -18.06 49.77 -3.74
C LEU A 225 -19.35 50.18 -2.97
N ASN A 226 -19.38 49.78 -1.70
CA ASN A 226 -20.21 50.31 -0.60
C ASN A 226 -21.62 49.75 -0.41
N ARG A 227 -21.81 49.06 0.74
CA ARG A 227 -22.55 49.48 1.94
C ARG A 227 -22.87 48.26 2.81
N ARG A 228 -22.47 48.30 3.90
CA ARG A 228 -22.63 48.38 5.37
C ARG A 228 -22.25 47.11 6.06
#